data_6be1958dc82ba7fc2c42f82b791bfbfc
#
_entry.id   6be1958dc82ba7fc2c42f82b791bfbfc
#
_cell.length_a   1.000
_cell.length_b   1.000
_cell.length_c   1.000
_cell.angle_alpha   90.00
_cell.angle_beta   90.00
_cell.angle_gamma   90.00
#
_symmetry.space_group_name_H-M   'P 1'
#
loop_
_entity.id
_entity.type
_entity.pdbx_description
1 polymer ?
#
loop_
_entity_poly.entity_id
_entity_poly.type
_entity_poly.pdbx_seq_one_letter_code
_entity_poly.pdbx_strand_id
1 'polypeptide(L)'
;TNRTVPVRVLKGAYTGTTYLGDNPNNPIIALSVGQYHSLALAKDGSVYAFGENVSGELGDSTLTNRNIPIRVKKGLYNGTAFLGDNPANPIIGIAAGTSSSMALALDGTLYSFGDNNNGQLGDSTTVDKRVPVRVKKGAYPGTNFLGDNPSIPIISISNQGYSCLALAANGRVYSFGYG
;
A
#
# COMPACT_ATOMS: atom_id res chain seq x y z
N THR A 1 5.53 0.83 -24.21
CA THR A 1 5.62 1.98 -25.12
C THR A 1 5.51 3.26 -24.29
N ASN A 2 6.50 4.14 -24.36
CA ASN A 2 6.45 5.44 -23.68
C ASN A 2 5.29 6.28 -24.21
N ARG A 3 4.66 7.05 -23.33
CA ARG A 3 3.60 7.99 -23.69
C ARG A 3 4.13 9.41 -23.60
N THR A 4 4.00 10.16 -24.66
CA THR A 4 4.43 11.56 -24.75
C THR A 4 3.33 12.56 -24.39
N VAL A 5 2.10 12.06 -24.22
CA VAL A 5 0.93 12.84 -23.79
C VAL A 5 0.16 12.04 -22.72
N PRO A 6 -0.60 12.71 -21.83
CA PRO A 6 -1.47 12.04 -20.87
C PRO A 6 -2.49 11.12 -21.54
N VAL A 7 -2.65 9.91 -20.98
CA VAL A 7 -3.67 8.94 -21.40
C VAL A 7 -4.46 8.46 -20.20
N ARG A 8 -5.72 8.08 -20.41
CA ARG A 8 -6.53 7.48 -19.33
C ARG A 8 -6.09 6.03 -19.07
N VAL A 9 -6.00 5.66 -17.79
CA VAL A 9 -5.68 4.29 -17.37
C VAL A 9 -6.93 3.42 -17.52
N LEU A 10 -6.81 2.25 -18.17
CA LEU A 10 -7.90 1.28 -18.27
C LEU A 10 -8.29 0.77 -16.89
N LYS A 11 -9.55 0.39 -16.71
CA LYS A 11 -10.10 0.02 -15.39
C LYS A 11 -9.46 -1.21 -14.76
N GLY A 12 -9.03 -2.19 -15.55
CA GLY A 12 -8.55 -3.46 -15.02
C GLY A 12 -9.61 -4.11 -14.10
N ALA A 13 -9.23 -4.38 -12.86
CA ALA A 13 -10.10 -4.94 -11.82
C ALA A 13 -11.00 -3.90 -11.11
N TYR A 14 -10.88 -2.60 -11.43
CA TYR A 14 -11.72 -1.55 -10.85
C TYR A 14 -13.18 -1.66 -11.30
N THR A 15 -14.11 -1.28 -10.44
CA THR A 15 -15.58 -1.42 -10.66
C THR A 15 -16.20 -0.34 -11.55
N GLY A 16 -15.43 0.39 -12.35
CA GLY A 16 -15.88 1.38 -13.31
C GLY A 16 -16.33 0.77 -14.66
N THR A 17 -16.68 1.62 -15.63
CA THR A 17 -17.13 1.17 -16.96
C THR A 17 -15.96 0.86 -17.89
N THR A 18 -15.05 1.80 -18.12
CA THR A 18 -13.93 1.66 -19.07
C THR A 18 -12.60 2.01 -18.46
N TYR A 19 -12.53 3.04 -17.63
CA TYR A 19 -11.29 3.58 -17.09
C TYR A 19 -11.27 3.56 -15.57
N LEU A 20 -10.06 3.60 -15.01
CA LEU A 20 -9.84 3.76 -13.57
C LEU A 20 -10.44 5.11 -13.13
N GLY A 21 -11.30 5.08 -12.12
CA GLY A 21 -11.93 6.28 -11.56
C GLY A 21 -13.23 6.74 -12.22
N ASP A 22 -13.77 6.02 -13.21
CA ASP A 22 -15.03 6.41 -13.89
C ASP A 22 -16.32 5.92 -13.20
N ASN A 23 -16.22 5.39 -11.97
CA ASN A 23 -17.38 5.10 -11.12
C ASN A 23 -17.64 6.27 -10.17
N PRO A 24 -18.73 7.06 -10.36
CA PRO A 24 -19.00 8.25 -9.53
C PRO A 24 -19.32 7.90 -8.07
N ASN A 25 -19.76 6.68 -7.78
CA ASN A 25 -20.06 6.23 -6.42
C ASN A 25 -18.81 5.73 -5.68
N ASN A 26 -17.76 5.36 -6.42
CA ASN A 26 -16.49 4.89 -5.87
C ASN A 26 -15.30 5.50 -6.62
N PRO A 27 -15.10 6.82 -6.60
CA PRO A 27 -14.01 7.48 -7.30
C PRO A 27 -12.65 7.06 -6.71
N ILE A 28 -11.58 7.21 -7.52
CA ILE A 28 -10.22 7.17 -7.01
C ILE A 28 -9.96 8.47 -6.25
N ILE A 29 -9.45 8.35 -5.00
CA ILE A 29 -9.25 9.48 -4.08
C ILE A 29 -7.78 9.75 -3.77
N ALA A 30 -6.89 8.78 -4.04
CA ALA A 30 -5.44 8.99 -3.90
C ALA A 30 -4.66 8.14 -4.91
N LEU A 31 -3.49 8.65 -5.27
CA LEU A 31 -2.51 7.99 -6.14
C LEU A 31 -1.14 8.05 -5.47
N SER A 32 -0.34 7.00 -5.67
CA SER A 32 1.08 7.02 -5.34
C SER A 32 1.86 6.28 -6.42
N VAL A 33 3.03 6.81 -6.78
CA VAL A 33 3.85 6.27 -7.87
C VAL A 33 5.22 5.89 -7.31
N GLY A 34 5.61 4.64 -7.47
CA GLY A 34 6.96 4.15 -7.24
C GLY A 34 7.85 4.35 -8.48
N GLN A 35 9.00 3.69 -8.52
CA GLN A 35 9.88 3.80 -9.66
C GLN A 35 9.28 3.23 -10.94
N TYR A 36 8.63 2.05 -10.85
CA TYR A 36 8.08 1.35 -12.01
C TYR A 36 6.68 0.77 -11.77
N HIS A 37 6.07 1.08 -10.61
CA HIS A 37 4.70 0.65 -10.29
C HIS A 37 3.86 1.81 -9.77
N SER A 38 2.56 1.62 -9.73
CA SER A 38 1.61 2.63 -9.29
C SER A 38 0.55 2.02 -8.40
N LEU A 39 0.13 2.80 -7.39
CA LEU A 39 -0.98 2.49 -6.50
C LEU A 39 -2.11 3.49 -6.72
N ALA A 40 -3.34 3.02 -6.62
CA ALA A 40 -4.54 3.85 -6.62
C ALA A 40 -5.48 3.40 -5.49
N LEU A 41 -5.98 4.36 -4.72
CA LEU A 41 -6.93 4.15 -3.62
C LEU A 41 -8.30 4.63 -4.04
N ALA A 42 -9.30 3.77 -3.97
CA ALA A 42 -10.70 4.12 -4.20
C ALA A 42 -11.38 4.55 -2.88
N LYS A 43 -12.49 5.27 -2.98
CA LYS A 43 -13.25 5.81 -1.85
C LYS A 43 -13.73 4.73 -0.88
N ASP A 44 -14.01 3.52 -1.36
CA ASP A 44 -14.43 2.37 -0.53
C ASP A 44 -13.27 1.70 0.23
N GLY A 45 -12.04 2.21 0.10
CA GLY A 45 -10.83 1.66 0.70
C GLY A 45 -10.12 0.62 -0.17
N SER A 46 -10.67 0.22 -1.31
CA SER A 46 -10.01 -0.73 -2.22
C SER A 46 -8.71 -0.18 -2.78
N VAL A 47 -7.66 -0.99 -2.74
CA VAL A 47 -6.34 -0.63 -3.28
C VAL A 47 -6.11 -1.37 -4.59
N TYR A 48 -5.75 -0.62 -5.62
CA TYR A 48 -5.38 -1.11 -6.94
C TYR A 48 -3.90 -0.84 -7.22
N ALA A 49 -3.24 -1.79 -7.89
CA ALA A 49 -1.83 -1.71 -8.24
C ALA A 49 -1.61 -2.13 -9.70
N PHE A 50 -0.61 -1.54 -10.36
CA PHE A 50 -0.19 -1.88 -11.72
C PHE A 50 1.24 -1.39 -11.99
N GLY A 51 1.89 -1.99 -12.96
CA GLY A 51 3.29 -1.74 -13.32
C GLY A 51 4.17 -2.96 -13.12
N GLU A 52 5.42 -2.74 -12.72
CA GLU A 52 6.39 -3.78 -12.37
C GLU A 52 5.97 -4.54 -11.12
N ASN A 53 6.38 -5.83 -11.03
CA ASN A 53 6.05 -6.70 -9.91
C ASN A 53 7.16 -7.73 -9.64
N VAL A 54 8.41 -7.40 -9.95
CA VAL A 54 9.53 -8.35 -9.82
C VAL A 54 9.86 -8.71 -8.37
N SER A 55 9.51 -7.84 -7.43
CA SER A 55 9.69 -8.05 -5.99
C SER A 55 8.37 -8.29 -5.24
N GLY A 56 7.23 -8.30 -5.94
CA GLY A 56 5.90 -8.44 -5.33
C GLY A 56 5.25 -7.12 -4.92
N GLU A 57 5.72 -6.01 -5.48
CA GLU A 57 5.27 -4.64 -5.18
C GLU A 57 3.81 -4.35 -5.55
N LEU A 58 3.17 -5.21 -6.33
CA LEU A 58 1.73 -5.14 -6.60
C LEU A 58 0.87 -5.90 -5.58
N GLY A 59 1.47 -6.73 -4.73
CA GLY A 59 0.76 -7.44 -3.67
C GLY A 59 -0.32 -8.42 -4.13
N ASP A 60 -0.21 -8.96 -5.35
CA ASP A 60 -1.21 -9.86 -5.96
C ASP A 60 -0.89 -11.36 -5.76
N SER A 61 0.11 -11.68 -4.91
CA SER A 61 0.69 -13.00 -4.67
C SER A 61 1.52 -13.57 -5.82
N THR A 62 1.81 -12.78 -6.85
CA THR A 62 2.64 -13.17 -8.00
C THR A 62 3.90 -12.29 -8.10
N LEU A 63 4.73 -12.54 -9.09
CA LEU A 63 5.85 -11.69 -9.53
C LEU A 63 5.64 -11.24 -10.99
N THR A 64 4.39 -11.21 -11.45
CA THR A 64 4.07 -10.90 -12.84
C THR A 64 3.70 -9.41 -12.96
N ASN A 65 4.39 -8.69 -13.83
CA ASN A 65 4.08 -7.29 -14.16
C ASN A 65 2.65 -7.16 -14.68
N ARG A 66 1.97 -6.07 -14.30
CA ARG A 66 0.59 -5.80 -14.72
C ARG A 66 0.49 -4.47 -15.46
N ASN A 67 0.06 -4.51 -16.70
CA ASN A 67 -0.16 -3.31 -17.52
C ASN A 67 -1.57 -2.70 -17.34
N ILE A 68 -2.42 -3.33 -16.52
CA ILE A 68 -3.74 -2.85 -16.11
C ILE A 68 -3.91 -3.01 -14.59
N PRO A 69 -4.72 -2.17 -13.92
CA PRO A 69 -4.93 -2.26 -12.48
C PRO A 69 -5.49 -3.61 -12.03
N ILE A 70 -4.88 -4.18 -11.00
CA ILE A 70 -5.39 -5.35 -10.26
C ILE A 70 -5.72 -4.94 -8.82
N ARG A 71 -6.53 -5.70 -8.10
CA ARG A 71 -6.72 -5.51 -6.66
C ARG A 71 -5.60 -6.16 -5.87
N VAL A 72 -5.04 -5.42 -4.92
CA VAL A 72 -4.06 -5.95 -3.96
C VAL A 72 -4.71 -7.00 -3.07
N LYS A 73 -4.07 -8.17 -2.90
CA LYS A 73 -4.56 -9.24 -2.02
C LYS A 73 -4.53 -8.81 -0.56
N LYS A 74 -5.36 -9.43 0.29
CA LYS A 74 -5.45 -9.04 1.70
C LYS A 74 -4.17 -9.28 2.51
N GLY A 75 -3.39 -10.31 2.19
CA GLY A 75 -2.26 -10.71 3.02
C GLY A 75 -2.68 -10.90 4.49
N LEU A 76 -2.07 -10.13 5.40
CA LEU A 76 -2.40 -10.12 6.83
C LEU A 76 -3.48 -9.06 7.21
N TYR A 77 -4.06 -8.36 6.24
CA TYR A 77 -5.17 -7.42 6.49
C TYR A 77 -6.44 -8.18 6.91
N ASN A 78 -7.23 -7.59 7.80
CA ASN A 78 -8.48 -8.18 8.30
C ASN A 78 -9.66 -7.94 7.34
N GLY A 79 -9.50 -8.34 6.09
CA GLY A 79 -10.52 -8.35 5.04
C GLY A 79 -10.90 -9.76 4.62
N THR A 80 -11.75 -9.88 3.61
CA THR A 80 -12.20 -11.18 3.07
C THR A 80 -11.24 -11.74 2.03
N ALA A 81 -10.88 -10.96 1.01
CA ALA A 81 -10.02 -11.40 -0.09
C ALA A 81 -8.96 -10.37 -0.48
N PHE A 82 -9.25 -9.08 -0.31
CA PHE A 82 -8.42 -7.98 -0.81
C PHE A 82 -8.12 -6.95 0.28
N LEU A 83 -7.03 -6.21 0.09
CA LEU A 83 -6.68 -5.08 0.95
C LEU A 83 -7.75 -3.98 0.80
N GLY A 84 -8.31 -3.55 1.92
CA GLY A 84 -9.33 -2.51 1.98
C GLY A 84 -10.80 -2.98 1.80
N ASP A 85 -11.06 -4.29 1.68
CA ASP A 85 -12.42 -4.81 1.50
C ASP A 85 -13.20 -5.01 2.82
N ASN A 86 -12.67 -4.52 3.95
CA ASN A 86 -13.40 -4.44 5.22
C ASN A 86 -13.96 -3.01 5.39
N PRO A 87 -15.28 -2.79 5.26
CA PRO A 87 -15.86 -1.45 5.37
C PRO A 87 -15.76 -0.83 6.77
N ALA A 88 -15.54 -1.63 7.82
CA ALA A 88 -15.30 -1.13 9.17
C ALA A 88 -13.85 -0.65 9.38
N ASN A 89 -12.92 -1.06 8.52
CA ASN A 89 -11.51 -0.68 8.58
C ASN A 89 -10.92 -0.48 7.18
N PRO A 90 -11.44 0.45 6.37
CA PRO A 90 -10.94 0.68 5.00
C PRO A 90 -9.49 1.15 5.01
N ILE A 91 -8.80 0.98 3.88
CA ILE A 91 -7.53 1.67 3.66
C ILE A 91 -7.81 3.16 3.42
N ILE A 92 -7.05 4.02 4.09
CA ILE A 92 -7.19 5.48 4.05
C ILE A 92 -5.96 6.20 3.50
N GLY A 93 -4.83 5.48 3.34
CA GLY A 93 -3.59 6.04 2.79
C GLY A 93 -2.77 4.98 2.06
N ILE A 94 -2.05 5.40 1.03
CA ILE A 94 -1.14 4.58 0.25
C ILE A 94 0.17 5.33 0.00
N ALA A 95 1.30 4.61 -0.05
CA ALA A 95 2.59 5.16 -0.42
C ALA A 95 3.41 4.11 -1.17
N ALA A 96 4.06 4.52 -2.27
CA ALA A 96 4.91 3.67 -3.09
C ALA A 96 6.35 4.18 -3.07
N GLY A 97 7.31 3.31 -2.80
CA GLY A 97 8.76 3.54 -2.89
C GLY A 97 9.34 3.04 -4.21
N THR A 98 10.64 2.76 -4.23
CA THR A 98 11.29 2.23 -5.46
C THR A 98 10.62 0.95 -5.94
N SER A 99 10.60 -0.08 -5.11
CA SER A 99 9.98 -1.39 -5.39
C SER A 99 9.20 -1.92 -4.19
N SER A 100 8.73 -1.04 -3.30
CA SER A 100 7.92 -1.40 -2.14
C SER A 100 6.66 -0.55 -2.08
N SER A 101 5.65 -1.08 -1.43
CA SER A 101 4.32 -0.47 -1.29
C SER A 101 3.88 -0.48 0.16
N MET A 102 3.18 0.58 0.58
CA MET A 102 2.59 0.72 1.90
C MET A 102 1.13 1.11 1.82
N ALA A 103 0.35 0.65 2.80
CA ALA A 103 -1.05 1.01 2.97
C ALA A 103 -1.39 1.21 4.44
N LEU A 104 -2.09 2.29 4.75
CA LEU A 104 -2.54 2.66 6.08
C LEU A 104 -4.04 2.38 6.20
N ALA A 105 -4.43 1.58 7.19
CA ALA A 105 -5.83 1.32 7.51
C ALA A 105 -6.39 2.37 8.49
N LEU A 106 -7.73 2.50 8.55
CA LEU A 106 -8.43 3.47 9.38
C LEU A 106 -8.12 3.30 10.88
N ASP A 107 -7.87 2.08 11.34
CA ASP A 107 -7.48 1.78 12.73
C ASP A 107 -6.02 2.16 13.07
N GLY A 108 -5.28 2.71 12.12
CA GLY A 108 -3.87 3.08 12.25
C GLY A 108 -2.90 1.94 11.94
N THR A 109 -3.36 0.74 11.65
CA THR A 109 -2.49 -0.39 11.29
C THR A 109 -1.83 -0.14 9.94
N LEU A 110 -0.52 -0.40 9.88
CA LEU A 110 0.30 -0.22 8.69
C LEU A 110 0.64 -1.57 8.04
N TYR A 111 0.45 -1.63 6.73
CA TYR A 111 0.76 -2.78 5.87
C TYR A 111 1.83 -2.41 4.85
N SER A 112 2.72 -3.36 4.52
CA SER A 112 3.79 -3.20 3.54
C SER A 112 3.95 -4.45 2.69
N PHE A 113 4.44 -4.32 1.45
CA PHE A 113 4.70 -5.43 0.52
C PHE A 113 5.66 -4.98 -0.58
N GLY A 114 6.28 -5.95 -1.28
CA GLY A 114 7.31 -5.71 -2.30
C GLY A 114 8.70 -6.07 -1.80
N ASP A 115 9.70 -5.35 -2.31
CA ASP A 115 11.13 -5.50 -1.97
C ASP A 115 11.39 -5.22 -0.49
N ASN A 116 12.23 -6.07 0.12
CA ASN A 116 12.61 -5.98 1.52
C ASN A 116 14.12 -6.18 1.77
N ASN A 117 14.95 -6.12 0.75
CA ASN A 117 16.40 -6.37 0.88
C ASN A 117 17.09 -5.42 1.88
N ASN A 118 16.51 -4.24 2.12
CA ASN A 118 16.99 -3.24 3.09
C ASN A 118 16.09 -3.11 4.34
N GLY A 119 15.18 -4.06 4.57
CA GLY A 119 14.23 -4.00 5.69
C GLY A 119 13.12 -2.97 5.55
N GLN A 120 12.87 -2.46 4.33
CA GLN A 120 11.90 -1.40 4.05
C GLN A 120 10.44 -1.82 4.25
N LEU A 121 10.15 -3.10 4.47
CA LEU A 121 8.83 -3.54 4.89
C LEU A 121 8.62 -3.50 6.41
N GLY A 122 9.68 -3.34 7.20
CA GLY A 122 9.61 -3.21 8.65
C GLY A 122 9.01 -4.43 9.37
N ASP A 123 9.03 -5.61 8.76
CA ASP A 123 8.44 -6.84 9.30
C ASP A 123 9.42 -7.68 10.13
N SER A 124 10.61 -7.14 10.43
CA SER A 124 11.75 -7.79 11.10
C SER A 124 12.44 -8.84 10.24
N THR A 125 12.27 -8.81 8.93
CA THR A 125 12.96 -9.65 7.95
C THR A 125 13.60 -8.80 6.87
N THR A 126 14.37 -9.43 5.99
CA THR A 126 14.86 -8.84 4.73
C THR A 126 14.38 -9.66 3.53
N VAL A 127 13.22 -10.30 3.65
CA VAL A 127 12.64 -11.18 2.62
C VAL A 127 11.45 -10.47 1.97
N ASP A 128 11.45 -10.37 0.66
CA ASP A 128 10.37 -9.78 -0.14
C ASP A 128 9.01 -10.39 0.17
N LYS A 129 7.95 -9.59 0.08
CA LYS A 129 6.59 -10.03 0.34
C LYS A 129 5.68 -9.75 -0.87
N ARG A 130 5.10 -10.81 -1.41
CA ARG A 130 4.16 -10.76 -2.55
C ARG A 130 2.73 -10.43 -2.16
N VAL A 131 2.48 -10.27 -0.84
CA VAL A 131 1.19 -9.89 -0.26
C VAL A 131 1.43 -9.00 0.95
N PRO A 132 0.47 -8.14 1.35
CA PRO A 132 0.59 -7.28 2.50
C PRO A 132 0.94 -8.01 3.81
N VAL A 133 1.97 -7.54 4.49
CA VAL A 133 2.36 -7.93 5.87
C VAL A 133 2.21 -6.72 6.79
N ARG A 134 2.10 -6.95 8.12
CA ARG A 134 2.02 -5.87 9.10
C ARG A 134 3.43 -5.43 9.51
N VAL A 135 3.64 -4.11 9.57
CA VAL A 135 4.87 -3.50 10.07
C VAL A 135 4.99 -3.75 11.57
N LYS A 136 6.15 -4.22 12.03
CA LYS A 136 6.43 -4.48 13.46
C LYS A 136 6.55 -3.17 14.25
N LYS A 137 6.24 -3.23 15.53
CA LYS A 137 6.18 -2.04 16.38
C LYS A 137 7.53 -1.32 16.57
N GLY A 138 8.65 -2.05 16.58
CA GLY A 138 9.94 -1.45 16.93
C GLY A 138 9.87 -0.68 18.26
N ALA A 139 10.20 0.62 18.21
CA ALA A 139 10.11 1.53 19.36
C ALA A 139 8.70 2.12 19.60
N TYR A 140 7.71 1.79 18.76
CA TYR A 140 6.32 2.26 18.93
C TYR A 140 5.68 1.62 20.17
N PRO A 141 4.93 2.37 21.01
CA PRO A 141 4.32 1.86 22.24
C PRO A 141 3.02 1.08 22.01
N GLY A 142 3.01 0.18 21.04
CA GLY A 142 1.96 -0.78 20.75
C GLY A 142 2.26 -2.17 21.33
N THR A 143 1.42 -3.14 21.06
CA THR A 143 1.60 -4.51 21.52
C THR A 143 2.56 -5.30 20.64
N ASN A 144 2.31 -5.38 19.33
CA ASN A 144 3.09 -6.17 18.39
C ASN A 144 3.45 -5.43 17.10
N PHE A 145 2.59 -4.48 16.67
CA PHE A 145 2.69 -3.85 15.36
C PHE A 145 2.65 -2.32 15.45
N LEU A 146 3.20 -1.67 14.46
CA LEU A 146 3.12 -0.22 14.31
C LEU A 146 1.66 0.16 14.03
N GLY A 147 1.11 1.06 14.85
CA GLY A 147 -0.27 1.54 14.74
C GLY A 147 -1.33 0.74 15.52
N ASP A 148 -0.96 -0.34 16.22
CA ASP A 148 -1.92 -1.18 16.97
C ASP A 148 -2.32 -0.61 18.35
N ASN A 149 -1.91 0.61 18.70
CA ASN A 149 -2.37 1.33 19.87
C ASN A 149 -3.44 2.36 19.46
N PRO A 150 -4.71 2.14 19.79
CA PRO A 150 -5.80 3.02 19.36
C PRO A 150 -5.73 4.44 19.94
N SER A 151 -4.97 4.66 21.01
CA SER A 151 -4.77 6.01 21.60
C SER A 151 -3.77 6.85 20.82
N ILE A 152 -2.92 6.25 20.01
CA ILE A 152 -1.88 6.93 19.23
C ILE A 152 -1.73 6.29 17.83
N PRO A 153 -2.82 6.15 17.05
CA PRO A 153 -2.77 5.49 15.74
C PRO A 153 -1.75 6.15 14.81
N ILE A 154 -1.28 5.44 13.81
CA ILE A 154 -0.57 6.05 12.69
C ILE A 154 -1.59 6.82 11.85
N ILE A 155 -1.25 8.06 11.47
CA ILE A 155 -2.14 9.00 10.76
C ILE A 155 -1.60 9.42 9.39
N SER A 156 -0.30 9.17 9.12
CA SER A 156 0.31 9.49 7.82
C SER A 156 1.49 8.57 7.56
N ILE A 157 1.73 8.30 6.28
CA ILE A 157 2.81 7.47 5.79
C ILE A 157 3.51 8.12 4.60
N SER A 158 4.81 7.86 4.47
CA SER A 158 5.61 8.25 3.31
C SER A 158 6.57 7.11 2.99
N ASN A 159 6.75 6.84 1.70
CA ASN A 159 7.67 5.83 1.20
C ASN A 159 8.41 6.40 -0.01
N GLN A 160 9.73 6.49 0.07
CA GLN A 160 10.55 6.96 -1.03
C GLN A 160 11.89 6.21 -1.05
N GLY A 161 12.28 5.75 -2.23
CA GLY A 161 13.49 4.94 -2.35
C GLY A 161 13.33 3.63 -1.57
N TYR A 162 14.21 3.43 -0.60
CA TYR A 162 14.22 2.28 0.30
C TYR A 162 13.91 2.69 1.76
N SER A 163 13.49 3.93 1.99
CA SER A 163 13.22 4.49 3.33
C SER A 163 11.74 4.78 3.52
N CYS A 164 11.21 4.37 4.65
CA CYS A 164 9.80 4.50 5.01
C CYS A 164 9.64 5.33 6.28
N LEU A 165 8.62 6.19 6.30
CA LEU A 165 8.25 6.99 7.47
C LEU A 165 6.78 6.77 7.83
N ALA A 166 6.50 6.77 9.13
CA ALA A 166 5.16 6.75 9.67
C ALA A 166 5.02 7.81 10.78
N LEU A 167 3.98 8.64 10.70
CA LEU A 167 3.65 9.66 11.69
C LEU A 167 2.52 9.16 12.57
N ALA A 168 2.73 9.15 13.88
CA ALA A 168 1.68 8.83 14.84
C ALA A 168 0.91 10.09 15.30
N ALA A 169 -0.33 9.91 15.78
CA ALA A 169 -1.22 11.00 16.21
C ALA A 169 -0.65 11.88 17.34
N ASN A 170 0.33 11.38 18.11
CA ASN A 170 1.03 12.15 19.13
C ASN A 170 2.25 12.94 18.60
N GLY A 171 2.42 13.03 17.28
CA GLY A 171 3.52 13.76 16.62
C GLY A 171 4.84 13.00 16.52
N ARG A 172 4.93 11.76 17.02
CA ARG A 172 6.15 10.95 16.87
C ARG A 172 6.27 10.38 15.45
N VAL A 173 7.50 10.40 14.94
CA VAL A 173 7.85 9.84 13.63
C VAL A 173 8.65 8.55 13.83
N TYR A 174 8.29 7.52 13.08
CA TYR A 174 8.97 6.24 13.04
C TYR A 174 9.54 6.02 11.64
N SER A 175 10.78 5.55 11.56
CA SER A 175 11.47 5.24 10.30
C SER A 175 11.90 3.77 10.27
N PHE A 176 11.93 3.19 9.08
CA PHE A 176 12.45 1.84 8.82
C PHE A 176 12.88 1.72 7.35
N GLY A 177 13.70 0.70 7.06
CA GLY A 177 14.34 0.53 5.76
C GLY A 177 15.78 1.00 5.79
N TYR A 178 16.28 1.45 4.65
CA TYR A 178 17.65 1.94 4.50
C TYR A 178 17.81 3.30 5.19
N GLY A 179 18.74 3.39 6.13
CA GLY A 179 19.04 4.58 6.91
C GLY A 179 20.53 4.79 7.12
#